data_ddbad265f1bbadbb4e522e71b9ade7b4
#
_entry.id   ddbad265f1bbadbb4e522e71b9ade7b4
#
_cell.length_a   1.000
_cell.length_b   1.000
_cell.length_c   1.000
_cell.angle_alpha   90.00
_cell.angle_beta   90.00
_cell.angle_gamma   90.00
#
_symmetry.space_group_name_H-M   'P 1'
#
loop_
_entity.id
_entity.type
_entity.pdbx_description
1 polymer ?
#
loop_
_entity_poly.entity_id
_entity_poly.type
_entity_poly.pdbx_seq_one_letter_code
_entity_poly.pdbx_strand_id
1 'polypeptide(L)'
;MIEISDLRKEFILSKQQRKELNTKDSKAIAVDGISFKCEPGRVFSLLGPNGAGKTTTLRMLSTIFKPTSGSINIAGIDAITNPQEARRKIGFLTGSTGLYARLTPDEVVKYFADLYGISNQEFEQRKDKLYTLLDMHDFAGKRIGKLSTGMKQ
;
A
#
# COMPACT_ATOMS: atom_id res chain seq x y z
N MET A 1 -2.26 10.93 -11.34
CA MET A 1 -2.91 11.92 -10.46
C MET A 1 -3.72 11.17 -9.42
N ILE A 2 -3.60 11.58 -8.15
CA ILE A 2 -4.44 11.12 -7.05
C ILE A 2 -5.11 12.34 -6.45
N GLU A 3 -6.42 12.28 -6.24
CA GLU A 3 -7.20 13.36 -5.65
C GLU A 3 -8.12 12.81 -4.57
N ILE A 4 -8.09 13.43 -3.41
CA ILE A 4 -9.00 13.10 -2.32
C ILE A 4 -9.71 14.35 -1.84
N SER A 5 -10.98 14.21 -1.51
CA SER A 5 -11.83 15.30 -1.06
C SER A 5 -12.60 14.86 0.17
N ASP A 6 -12.44 15.66 1.23
CA ASP A 6 -13.17 15.52 2.49
C ASP A 6 -13.12 14.11 3.10
N LEU A 7 -11.94 13.48 2.97
CA LEU A 7 -11.75 12.08 3.33
C LEU A 7 -11.80 11.88 4.83
N ARG A 8 -12.71 11.03 5.29
CA ARG A 8 -12.92 10.74 6.71
C ARG A 8 -12.92 9.25 6.99
N LYS A 9 -12.34 8.85 8.11
CA LYS A 9 -12.38 7.50 8.62
C LYS A 9 -12.66 7.44 10.10
N GLU A 10 -13.76 6.78 10.44
CA GLU A 10 -14.13 6.41 11.81
C GLU A 10 -14.00 4.90 11.98
N PHE A 11 -13.54 4.47 13.13
CA PHE A 11 -13.55 3.08 13.58
C PHE A 11 -14.51 2.92 14.75
N ILE A 12 -15.31 1.87 14.72
CA ILE A 12 -16.15 1.48 15.86
C ILE A 12 -15.27 0.78 16.88
N LEU A 13 -15.26 1.27 18.13
CA LEU A 13 -14.47 0.72 19.21
C LEU A 13 -15.23 -0.41 19.90
N SER A 14 -14.60 -1.58 20.04
CA SER A 14 -15.08 -2.65 20.88
C SER A 14 -15.07 -2.26 22.37
N LYS A 15 -15.78 -3.01 23.21
CA LYS A 15 -15.77 -2.79 24.68
C LYS A 15 -14.35 -2.85 25.25
N GLN A 16 -13.51 -3.78 24.76
CA GLN A 16 -12.13 -3.93 25.19
C GLN A 16 -11.29 -2.71 24.78
N GLN A 17 -11.36 -2.27 23.51
CA GLN A 17 -10.64 -1.10 23.02
C GLN A 17 -11.02 0.19 23.76
N ARG A 18 -12.31 0.37 24.11
CA ARG A 18 -12.74 1.51 24.91
C ARG A 18 -12.11 1.50 26.32
N LYS A 19 -11.99 0.31 26.92
CA LYS A 19 -11.33 0.16 28.21
C LYS A 19 -9.84 0.45 28.15
N GLU A 20 -9.14 -0.06 27.11
CA GLU A 20 -7.71 0.18 26.90
C GLU A 20 -7.42 1.66 26.62
N LEU A 21 -8.26 2.33 25.86
CA LEU A 21 -8.14 3.76 25.54
C LEU A 21 -8.72 4.68 26.62
N ASN A 22 -9.27 4.11 27.70
CA ASN A 22 -9.93 4.85 28.80
C ASN A 22 -10.97 5.88 28.29
N THR A 23 -11.79 5.47 27.31
CA THR A 23 -12.81 6.33 26.70
C THR A 23 -14.21 5.72 26.81
N LYS A 24 -15.22 6.59 26.87
CA LYS A 24 -16.64 6.21 26.78
C LYS A 24 -17.15 6.25 25.34
N ASP A 25 -16.36 6.82 24.42
CA ASP A 25 -16.76 6.95 23.04
C ASP A 25 -16.88 5.59 22.34
N SER A 26 -17.90 5.43 21.54
CA SER A 26 -18.12 4.21 20.74
C SER A 26 -17.35 4.23 19.42
N LYS A 27 -16.78 5.39 19.06
CA LYS A 27 -16.06 5.60 17.80
C LYS A 27 -14.74 6.33 18.05
N ALA A 28 -13.74 6.03 17.21
CA ALA A 28 -12.49 6.77 17.12
C ALA A 28 -12.35 7.34 15.70
N ILE A 29 -12.11 8.64 15.60
CA ILE A 29 -11.85 9.30 14.33
C ILE A 29 -10.36 9.17 14.05
N ALA A 30 -10.02 8.45 12.99
CA ALA A 30 -8.64 8.23 12.58
C ALA A 30 -8.17 9.21 11.49
N VAL A 31 -9.11 9.69 10.67
CA VAL A 31 -8.90 10.73 9.65
C VAL A 31 -10.15 11.59 9.64
N ASP A 32 -9.98 12.91 9.68
CA ASP A 32 -11.07 13.87 9.83
C ASP A 32 -11.06 14.92 8.72
N GLY A 33 -11.71 14.61 7.59
CA GLY A 33 -12.02 15.58 6.54
C GLY A 33 -10.79 16.12 5.79
N ILE A 34 -9.80 15.29 5.46
CA ILE A 34 -8.63 15.76 4.72
C ILE A 34 -8.88 15.79 3.21
N SER A 35 -8.32 16.81 2.56
CA SER A 35 -8.38 16.99 1.10
C SER A 35 -7.00 17.36 0.58
N PHE A 36 -6.55 16.68 -0.49
CA PHE A 36 -5.33 17.03 -1.22
C PHE A 36 -5.31 16.41 -2.62
N LYS A 37 -4.37 16.91 -3.44
CA LYS A 37 -4.15 16.43 -4.80
C LYS A 37 -2.67 16.16 -5.01
N CYS A 38 -2.37 14.98 -5.56
CA CYS A 38 -1.01 14.58 -5.96
C CYS A 38 -0.93 14.59 -7.48
N GLU A 39 -0.12 15.49 -8.02
CA GLU A 39 0.10 15.59 -9.46
C GLU A 39 1.10 14.54 -9.95
N PRO A 40 0.97 14.06 -11.19
CA PRO A 40 1.95 13.15 -11.79
C PRO A 40 3.36 13.74 -11.79
N GLY A 41 4.38 12.87 -11.64
CA GLY A 41 5.78 13.28 -11.64
C GLY A 41 6.23 14.06 -10.40
N ARG A 42 5.41 14.16 -9.37
CA ARG A 42 5.74 14.82 -8.10
C ARG A 42 5.81 13.82 -6.95
N VAL A 43 6.74 14.06 -6.04
CA VAL A 43 6.78 13.38 -4.74
C VAL A 43 5.87 14.14 -3.78
N PHE A 44 4.92 13.42 -3.18
CA PHE A 44 4.02 13.95 -2.16
C PHE A 44 4.22 13.22 -0.84
N SER A 45 4.37 13.94 0.26
CA SER A 45 4.63 13.36 1.57
C SER A 45 3.55 13.76 2.58
N LEU A 46 3.07 12.76 3.34
CA LEU A 46 2.20 13.00 4.50
C LEU A 46 3.07 13.07 5.75
N LEU A 47 3.16 14.25 6.34
CA LEU A 47 3.92 14.51 7.56
C LEU A 47 2.98 14.65 8.77
N GLY A 48 3.47 14.28 9.94
CA GLY A 48 2.73 14.39 11.19
C GLY A 48 3.18 13.40 12.25
N PRO A 49 2.79 13.57 13.52
CA PRO A 49 3.15 12.68 14.63
C PRO A 49 2.54 11.28 14.46
N ASN A 50 2.94 10.35 15.34
CA ASN A 50 2.29 9.05 15.43
C ASN A 50 0.83 9.24 15.85
N GLY A 51 -0.08 8.48 15.21
CA GLY A 51 -1.52 8.64 15.42
C GLY A 51 -2.21 9.70 14.54
N ALA A 52 -1.49 10.53 13.77
CA ALA A 52 -2.08 11.55 12.91
C ALA A 52 -2.85 11.02 11.68
N GLY A 53 -3.15 9.73 11.60
CA GLY A 53 -3.94 9.15 10.50
C GLY A 53 -3.19 8.84 9.21
N LYS A 54 -1.85 9.09 9.12
CA LYS A 54 -1.06 8.88 7.91
C LYS A 54 -1.22 7.48 7.31
N THR A 55 -0.98 6.46 8.11
CA THR A 55 -1.10 5.05 7.67
C THR A 55 -2.55 4.70 7.32
N THR A 56 -3.52 5.23 8.03
CA THR A 56 -4.95 5.04 7.73
C THR A 56 -5.31 5.66 6.38
N THR A 57 -4.82 6.87 6.11
CA THR A 57 -4.99 7.54 4.81
C THR A 57 -4.39 6.71 3.68
N LEU A 58 -3.13 6.25 3.81
CA LEU A 58 -2.49 5.40 2.80
C LEU A 58 -3.24 4.08 2.58
N ARG A 59 -3.78 3.47 3.64
CA ARG A 59 -4.61 2.26 3.53
C ARG A 59 -5.96 2.52 2.86
N MET A 60 -6.53 3.71 2.98
CA MET A 60 -7.71 4.09 2.21
C MET A 60 -7.37 4.32 0.73
N LEU A 61 -6.27 5.02 0.44
CA LEU A 61 -5.78 5.20 -0.93
C LEU A 61 -5.47 3.87 -1.62
N SER A 62 -4.91 2.91 -0.90
CA SER A 62 -4.66 1.55 -1.42
C SER A 62 -5.91 0.65 -1.44
N THR A 63 -7.08 1.20 -1.12
CA THR A 63 -8.38 0.51 -1.08
C THR A 63 -8.46 -0.64 -0.07
N ILE A 64 -7.52 -0.72 0.89
CA ILE A 64 -7.55 -1.69 1.99
C ILE A 64 -8.67 -1.33 2.98
N PHE A 65 -8.83 -0.02 3.25
CA PHE A 65 -9.92 0.48 4.06
C PHE A 65 -10.90 1.30 3.22
N LYS A 66 -12.17 1.01 3.37
CA LYS A 66 -13.22 1.89 2.83
C LYS A 66 -13.33 3.13 3.74
N PRO A 67 -13.34 4.36 3.20
CA PRO A 67 -13.59 5.55 3.98
C PRO A 67 -15.02 5.55 4.56
N THR A 68 -15.22 6.31 5.63
CA THR A 68 -16.55 6.56 6.21
C THR A 68 -17.31 7.59 5.38
N SER A 69 -16.60 8.62 4.89
CA SER A 69 -17.13 9.63 3.96
C SER A 69 -15.97 10.24 3.14
N GLY A 70 -16.32 11.09 2.18
CA GLY A 70 -15.40 11.70 1.24
C GLY A 70 -15.20 10.87 -0.02
N SER A 71 -14.28 11.30 -0.89
CA SER A 71 -14.01 10.66 -2.17
C SER A 71 -12.53 10.45 -2.42
N ILE A 72 -12.22 9.43 -3.22
CA ILE A 72 -10.86 9.09 -3.65
C ILE A 72 -10.89 8.85 -5.15
N ASN A 73 -10.18 9.66 -5.92
CA ASN A 73 -9.98 9.47 -7.36
C ASN A 73 -8.53 9.13 -7.66
N ILE A 74 -8.28 8.04 -8.37
CA ILE A 74 -6.95 7.58 -8.76
C ILE A 74 -6.92 7.44 -10.28
N ALA A 75 -6.17 8.28 -10.96
CA ALA A 75 -6.04 8.29 -12.41
C ALA A 75 -7.40 8.35 -13.14
N GLY A 76 -8.37 9.11 -12.61
CA GLY A 76 -9.73 9.23 -13.16
C GLY A 76 -10.71 8.16 -12.68
N ILE A 77 -10.26 7.19 -11.86
CA ILE A 77 -11.08 6.09 -11.35
C ILE A 77 -11.53 6.42 -9.93
N ASP A 78 -12.82 6.35 -9.65
CA ASP A 78 -13.34 6.38 -8.28
C ASP A 78 -12.95 5.08 -7.55
N ALA A 79 -12.05 5.20 -6.58
CA ALA A 79 -11.50 4.05 -5.86
C ALA A 79 -12.48 3.42 -4.85
N ILE A 80 -13.59 4.09 -4.54
CA ILE A 80 -14.62 3.57 -3.62
C ILE A 80 -15.59 2.65 -4.37
N THR A 81 -16.00 3.06 -5.56
CA THR A 81 -16.94 2.30 -6.40
C THR A 81 -16.25 1.26 -7.28
N ASN A 82 -15.01 1.56 -7.72
CA ASN A 82 -14.21 0.69 -8.60
C ASN A 82 -12.84 0.33 -8.01
N PRO A 83 -12.79 -0.30 -6.81
CA PRO A 83 -11.52 -0.51 -6.09
C PRO A 83 -10.57 -1.47 -6.82
N GLN A 84 -11.07 -2.41 -7.62
CA GLN A 84 -10.21 -3.33 -8.37
C GLN A 84 -9.46 -2.63 -9.50
N GLU A 85 -10.13 -1.73 -10.22
CA GLU A 85 -9.50 -0.93 -11.28
C GLU A 85 -8.50 0.08 -10.69
N ALA A 86 -8.86 0.72 -9.57
CA ALA A 86 -7.97 1.63 -8.87
C ALA A 86 -6.68 0.92 -8.43
N ARG A 87 -6.76 -0.31 -7.88
CA ARG A 87 -5.59 -1.10 -7.51
C ARG A 87 -4.65 -1.42 -8.66
N ARG A 88 -5.15 -1.54 -9.89
CA ARG A 88 -4.30 -1.74 -11.08
C ARG A 88 -3.46 -0.52 -11.44
N LYS A 89 -3.77 0.65 -10.88
CA LYS A 89 -3.08 1.92 -11.14
C LYS A 89 -2.10 2.32 -10.04
N ILE A 90 -2.00 1.55 -8.96
CA ILE A 90 -1.14 1.85 -7.82
C ILE A 90 -0.23 0.68 -7.49
N GLY A 91 0.99 0.99 -7.06
CA GLY A 91 1.84 0.10 -6.28
C GLY A 91 1.78 0.51 -4.82
N PHE A 92 1.63 -0.45 -3.91
CA PHE A 92 1.56 -0.19 -2.47
C PHE A 92 2.64 -0.96 -1.74
N LEU A 93 3.59 -0.22 -1.16
CA LEU A 93 4.65 -0.78 -0.32
C LEU A 93 4.41 -0.38 1.14
N THR A 94 4.39 -1.35 2.03
CA THR A 94 4.31 -1.10 3.48
C THR A 94 5.70 -1.21 4.10
N GLY A 95 5.95 -0.46 5.19
CA GLY A 95 7.22 -0.53 5.92
C GLY A 95 7.51 -1.88 6.61
N SER A 96 6.53 -2.79 6.65
CA SER A 96 6.66 -4.14 7.18
C SER A 96 6.10 -5.16 6.19
N THR A 97 6.80 -5.36 5.09
CA THR A 97 6.50 -6.47 4.17
C THR A 97 7.02 -7.77 4.77
N GLY A 98 6.11 -8.62 5.22
CA GLY A 98 6.42 -9.99 5.60
C GLY A 98 6.78 -10.81 4.37
N LEU A 99 8.04 -10.75 3.92
CA LEU A 99 8.52 -11.59 2.83
C LEU A 99 8.63 -13.05 3.28
N TYR A 100 8.30 -13.97 2.40
CA TYR A 100 8.41 -15.40 2.67
C TYR A 100 9.88 -15.85 2.73
N ALA A 101 10.43 -16.00 3.93
CA ALA A 101 11.84 -16.27 4.16
C ALA A 101 12.40 -17.52 3.43
N ARG A 102 11.54 -18.48 3.09
CA ARG A 102 11.91 -19.72 2.40
C ARG A 102 12.00 -19.59 0.88
N LEU A 103 11.33 -18.58 0.33
CA LEU A 103 11.32 -18.30 -1.11
C LEU A 103 12.52 -17.43 -1.50
N THR A 104 12.84 -17.42 -2.78
CA THR A 104 13.77 -16.48 -3.41
C THR A 104 13.01 -15.25 -3.92
N PRO A 105 13.69 -14.11 -4.17
CA PRO A 105 13.09 -12.98 -4.88
C PRO A 105 12.45 -13.38 -6.21
N ASP A 106 13.13 -14.22 -7.02
CA ASP A 106 12.61 -14.72 -8.29
C ASP A 106 11.26 -15.43 -8.12
N GLU A 107 11.15 -16.33 -7.15
CA GLU A 107 9.92 -17.08 -6.88
C GLU A 107 8.78 -16.15 -6.44
N VAL A 108 9.08 -15.17 -5.59
CA VAL A 108 8.07 -14.21 -5.12
C VAL A 108 7.58 -13.33 -6.26
N VAL A 109 8.50 -12.75 -7.05
CA VAL A 109 8.12 -11.88 -8.17
C VAL A 109 7.36 -12.66 -9.24
N LYS A 110 7.79 -13.89 -9.53
CA LYS A 110 7.09 -14.80 -10.47
C LYS A 110 5.67 -15.13 -9.98
N TYR A 111 5.51 -15.47 -8.70
CA TYR A 111 4.21 -15.72 -8.10
C TYR A 111 3.23 -14.55 -8.29
N PHE A 112 3.68 -13.32 -8.02
CA PHE A 112 2.84 -12.14 -8.24
C PHE A 112 2.57 -11.88 -9.73
N ALA A 113 3.56 -12.08 -10.60
CA ALA A 113 3.38 -11.95 -12.05
C ALA A 113 2.28 -12.89 -12.55
N ASP A 114 2.28 -14.15 -12.09
CA ASP A 114 1.25 -15.13 -12.43
C ASP A 114 -0.15 -14.73 -11.93
N LEU A 115 -0.24 -14.19 -10.70
CA LEU A 115 -1.50 -13.68 -10.15
C LEU A 115 -2.07 -12.51 -10.96
N TYR A 116 -1.19 -11.68 -11.55
CA TYR A 116 -1.59 -10.57 -12.41
C TYR A 116 -1.80 -10.98 -13.88
N GLY A 117 -1.61 -12.26 -14.21
CA GLY A 117 -1.79 -12.78 -15.58
C GLY A 117 -0.72 -12.29 -16.56
N ILE A 118 0.49 -11.95 -16.07
CA ILE A 118 1.61 -11.51 -16.91
C ILE A 118 2.19 -12.74 -17.61
N SER A 119 2.32 -12.69 -18.94
CA SER A 119 2.93 -13.77 -19.72
C SER A 119 4.40 -13.99 -19.34
N ASN A 120 4.90 -15.21 -19.52
CA ASN A 120 6.29 -15.53 -19.22
C ASN A 120 7.28 -14.64 -20.01
N GLN A 121 6.99 -14.35 -21.26
CA GLN A 121 7.84 -13.50 -22.10
C GLN A 121 7.89 -12.07 -21.54
N GLU A 122 6.75 -11.50 -21.19
CA GLU A 122 6.67 -10.16 -20.60
C GLU A 122 7.31 -10.11 -19.20
N PHE A 123 7.13 -11.18 -18.42
CA PHE A 123 7.75 -11.32 -17.11
C PHE A 123 9.28 -11.25 -17.19
N GLU A 124 9.91 -12.05 -18.07
CA GLU A 124 11.37 -12.07 -18.19
C GLU A 124 11.92 -10.70 -18.63
N GLN A 125 11.27 -10.04 -19.59
CA GLN A 125 11.68 -8.71 -20.04
C GLN A 125 11.58 -7.65 -18.95
N ARG A 126 10.49 -7.67 -18.17
CA ARG A 126 10.27 -6.71 -17.07
C ARG A 126 11.21 -7.00 -15.90
N LYS A 127 11.40 -8.28 -15.57
CA LYS A 127 12.29 -8.73 -14.51
C LYS A 127 13.73 -8.27 -14.76
N ASP A 128 14.27 -8.55 -15.93
CA ASP A 128 15.65 -8.18 -16.28
C ASP A 128 15.89 -6.67 -16.12
N LYS A 129 14.97 -5.87 -16.63
CA LYS A 129 14.99 -4.41 -16.47
C LYS A 129 15.00 -3.95 -15.00
N LEU A 130 14.10 -4.52 -14.18
CA LEU A 130 13.99 -4.17 -12.76
C LEU A 130 15.21 -4.64 -11.98
N TYR A 131 15.71 -5.84 -12.24
CA TYR A 131 16.85 -6.40 -11.54
C TYR A 131 18.14 -5.65 -11.86
N THR A 132 18.30 -5.19 -13.09
CA THR A 132 19.39 -4.27 -13.47
C THR A 132 19.26 -2.94 -12.74
N LEU A 133 18.06 -2.33 -12.72
CA LEU A 133 17.82 -1.04 -12.07
C LEU A 133 18.05 -1.09 -10.55
N LEU A 134 17.72 -2.23 -9.91
CA LEU A 134 17.77 -2.41 -8.45
C LEU A 134 19.00 -3.19 -7.98
N ASP A 135 19.91 -3.55 -8.90
CA ASP A 135 21.12 -4.33 -8.64
C ASP A 135 20.84 -5.67 -7.92
N MET A 136 19.83 -6.40 -8.43
CA MET A 136 19.29 -7.60 -7.77
C MET A 136 19.82 -8.91 -8.34
N HIS A 137 20.51 -8.92 -9.48
CA HIS A 137 20.92 -10.16 -10.18
C HIS A 137 21.70 -11.12 -9.28
N ASP A 138 22.61 -10.61 -8.44
CA ASP A 138 23.50 -11.44 -7.62
C ASP A 138 22.80 -12.18 -6.48
N PHE A 139 21.62 -11.75 -6.08
CA PHE A 139 20.89 -12.37 -4.96
C PHE A 139 19.46 -12.81 -5.28
N ALA A 140 19.00 -12.60 -6.50
CA ALA A 140 17.65 -12.96 -6.93
C ALA A 140 17.33 -14.46 -6.72
N GLY A 141 18.30 -15.34 -6.87
CA GLY A 141 18.19 -16.79 -6.61
C GLY A 141 18.50 -17.22 -5.17
N LYS A 142 18.84 -16.28 -4.26
CA LYS A 142 19.12 -16.62 -2.85
C LYS A 142 17.84 -16.58 -2.02
N ARG A 143 17.70 -17.44 -1.03
CA ARG A 143 16.56 -17.43 -0.12
C ARG A 143 16.46 -16.08 0.62
N ILE A 144 15.30 -15.47 0.63
CA ILE A 144 15.00 -14.18 1.27
C ILE A 144 15.44 -14.16 2.74
N GLY A 145 15.29 -15.29 3.45
CA GLY A 145 15.76 -15.40 4.84
C GLY A 145 17.25 -15.15 5.04
N LYS A 146 18.06 -15.34 3.98
CA LYS A 146 19.53 -15.13 3.99
C LYS A 146 19.95 -13.73 3.52
N LEU A 147 19.04 -12.90 3.08
CA LEU A 147 19.31 -11.54 2.61
C LEU A 147 19.43 -10.57 3.78
N SER A 148 20.26 -9.54 3.60
CA SER A 148 20.36 -8.43 4.55
C SER A 148 19.03 -7.62 4.58
N THR A 149 18.87 -6.76 5.59
CA THR A 149 17.70 -5.89 5.71
C THR A 149 17.54 -4.98 4.49
N GLY A 150 18.64 -4.39 4.00
CA GLY A 150 18.61 -3.54 2.81
C GLY A 150 18.25 -4.30 1.53
N MET A 151 18.74 -5.56 1.36
CA MET A 151 18.39 -6.38 0.20
C MET A 151 16.92 -6.86 0.23
N LYS A 152 16.24 -6.76 1.37
CA LYS A 152 14.82 -7.12 1.53
C LYS A 152 13.88 -5.95 1.28
N GLN A 153 14.38 -4.74 1.26
CA GLN A 153 13.63 -3.52 0.96
C GLN A 153 13.61 -3.21 -0.54
#